data_30395e6276e739f46d7053e387c019f4
#
_entry.id   30395e6276e739f46d7053e387c019f4
#
_cell.length_a   1.000
_cell.length_b   1.000
_cell.length_c   1.000
_cell.angle_alpha   90.00
_cell.angle_beta   90.00
_cell.angle_gamma   90.00
#
_symmetry.space_group_name_H-M   'P 1'
#
loop_
_entity.id
_entity.type
_entity.pdbx_description
1 polymer ?
#
loop_
_entity_poly.entity_id
_entity_poly.type
_entity_poly.pdbx_seq_one_letter_code
_entity_poly.pdbx_strand_id
1 'polypeptide(L)'
;RYETTVGRALLSEILPHGLAFENINKSLKTKEISRLINVSFRKLGIKDTVILADQLMYTGYKFATKAGMSVTVHDMLVPAEKIDLISDADREVLEIENQYSSGLVTQGERYNKVVDIWGRAGDKIADAMMRQLKEEVVFGQDGKKVKDEKGNDLKQESFNAIYMMADSGAR
;
A
#
# COMPACT_ATOMS: atom_id res chain seq x y z
N ARG A 1 25.59 2.07 17.32
CA ARG A 1 25.00 3.13 16.47
C ARG A 1 24.10 2.43 15.48
N TYR A 2 22.87 2.98 15.29
CA TYR A 2 21.90 2.49 14.32
C TYR A 2 21.66 3.59 13.28
N GLU A 3 21.53 3.19 12.03
CA GLU A 3 20.96 4.02 11.00
C GLU A 3 19.44 3.93 11.13
N THR A 4 18.76 5.07 11.34
CA THR A 4 17.35 5.10 11.67
C THR A 4 16.70 6.41 11.25
N THR A 5 15.38 6.51 11.38
CA THR A 5 14.59 7.72 11.13
C THR A 5 14.06 8.29 12.42
N VAL A 6 13.70 9.59 12.41
CA VAL A 6 13.10 10.28 13.56
C VAL A 6 11.86 9.56 14.08
N GLY A 7 10.98 9.08 13.17
CA GLY A 7 9.77 8.35 13.56
C GLY A 7 10.07 7.05 14.32
N ARG A 8 11.10 6.30 13.91
CA ARG A 8 11.53 5.07 14.60
C ARG A 8 12.18 5.38 15.95
N ALA A 9 12.91 6.48 16.04
CA ALA A 9 13.46 6.95 17.33
C ALA A 9 12.33 7.31 18.31
N LEU A 10 11.29 8.01 17.86
CA LEU A 10 10.11 8.29 18.67
C LEU A 10 9.35 7.02 19.10
N LEU A 11 9.27 6.01 18.22
CA LEU A 11 8.69 4.72 18.59
C LEU A 11 9.51 3.97 19.64
N SER A 12 10.82 4.22 19.73
CA SER A 12 11.65 3.57 20.75
C SER A 12 11.30 4.01 22.18
N GLU A 13 10.69 5.18 22.36
CA GLU A 13 10.27 5.69 23.68
C GLU A 13 9.15 4.85 24.30
N ILE A 14 8.31 4.24 23.46
CA ILE A 14 7.18 3.39 23.91
C ILE A 14 7.56 1.91 23.97
N LEU A 15 8.78 1.55 23.59
CA LEU A 15 9.21 0.16 23.56
C LEU A 15 9.48 -0.32 25.00
N PRO A 16 8.82 -1.40 25.48
CA PRO A 16 9.06 -1.91 26.81
C PRO A 16 10.48 -2.46 26.96
N HIS A 17 11.02 -2.35 28.18
CA HIS A 17 12.32 -2.88 28.51
C HIS A 17 12.38 -4.39 28.22
N GLY A 18 13.41 -4.81 27.47
CA GLY A 18 13.59 -6.21 27.04
C GLY A 18 13.25 -6.50 25.58
N LEU A 19 12.68 -5.54 24.85
CA LEU A 19 12.59 -5.60 23.40
C LEU A 19 13.73 -4.80 22.76
N ALA A 20 14.42 -5.44 21.80
CA ALA A 20 15.52 -4.81 21.07
C ALA A 20 14.97 -3.80 20.04
N PHE A 21 15.74 -2.71 19.84
CA PHE A 21 15.40 -1.64 18.88
C PHE A 21 15.26 -2.15 17.44
N GLU A 22 15.97 -3.21 17.08
CA GLU A 22 15.91 -3.84 15.74
C GLU A 22 14.49 -4.30 15.38
N ASN A 23 13.65 -4.61 16.37
CA ASN A 23 12.27 -5.04 16.10
C ASN A 23 11.42 -3.91 15.51
N ILE A 24 11.78 -2.66 15.77
CA ILE A 24 11.06 -1.46 15.28
C ILE A 24 11.85 -0.67 14.24
N ASN A 25 13.14 -0.97 14.02
CA ASN A 25 13.96 -0.24 13.04
C ASN A 25 13.68 -0.66 11.59
N LYS A 26 12.42 -0.71 11.22
CA LYS A 26 11.92 -1.03 9.88
C LYS A 26 10.56 -0.38 9.65
N SER A 27 10.05 -0.44 8.43
CA SER A 27 8.68 -0.01 8.15
C SER A 27 7.69 -0.96 8.81
N LEU A 28 6.86 -0.44 9.71
CA LEU A 28 5.89 -1.22 10.49
C LEU A 28 4.52 -1.21 9.78
N LYS A 29 4.34 -2.15 8.85
CA LYS A 29 3.03 -2.48 8.26
C LYS A 29 2.25 -3.43 9.16
N THR A 30 0.99 -3.69 8.86
CA THR A 30 0.09 -4.54 9.66
C THR A 30 0.72 -5.88 10.07
N LYS A 31 1.38 -6.58 9.13
CA LYS A 31 2.06 -7.86 9.41
C LYS A 31 3.21 -7.70 10.40
N GLU A 32 3.98 -6.62 10.30
CA GLU A 32 5.11 -6.35 11.19
C GLU A 32 4.68 -5.94 12.58
N ILE A 33 3.57 -5.19 12.69
CA ILE A 33 2.96 -4.84 13.98
C ILE A 33 2.45 -6.11 14.68
N SER A 34 1.75 -6.99 13.96
CA SER A 34 1.31 -8.27 14.50
C SER A 34 2.48 -9.13 14.99
N ARG A 35 3.59 -9.12 14.25
CA ARG A 35 4.82 -9.80 14.65
C ARG A 35 5.45 -9.18 15.90
N LEU A 36 5.49 -7.85 15.98
CA LEU A 36 6.02 -7.12 17.14
C LEU A 36 5.23 -7.48 18.41
N ILE A 37 3.89 -7.46 18.34
CA ILE A 37 3.01 -7.83 19.44
C ILE A 37 3.24 -9.30 19.87
N ASN A 38 3.39 -10.21 18.92
CA ASN A 38 3.66 -11.62 19.21
C ASN A 38 5.02 -11.80 19.91
N VAL A 39 6.07 -11.11 19.45
CA VAL A 39 7.41 -11.12 20.06
C VAL A 39 7.36 -10.54 21.47
N SER A 40 6.63 -9.45 21.68
CA SER A 40 6.41 -8.85 23.00
C SER A 40 5.72 -9.83 23.94
N PHE A 41 4.62 -10.45 23.51
CA PHE A 41 3.89 -11.40 24.31
C PHE A 41 4.74 -12.59 24.75
N ARG A 42 5.55 -13.14 23.84
CA ARG A 42 6.41 -14.29 24.13
C ARG A 42 7.57 -13.96 25.07
N LYS A 43 8.09 -12.73 25.04
CA LYS A 43 9.26 -12.31 25.83
C LYS A 43 8.88 -11.71 27.17
N LEU A 44 7.83 -10.90 27.19
CA LEU A 44 7.49 -10.03 28.34
C LEU A 44 6.16 -10.38 29.02
N GLY A 45 5.35 -11.22 28.35
CA GLY A 45 4.06 -11.61 28.86
C GLY A 45 2.93 -10.62 28.49
N ILE A 46 1.73 -10.90 29.04
CA ILE A 46 0.50 -10.23 28.61
C ILE A 46 0.47 -8.75 29.01
N LYS A 47 0.89 -8.41 30.22
CA LYS A 47 0.76 -7.04 30.77
C LYS A 47 1.52 -6.01 29.93
N ASP A 48 2.80 -6.24 29.69
CA ASP A 48 3.64 -5.32 28.94
C ASP A 48 3.23 -5.27 27.47
N THR A 49 2.70 -6.35 26.94
CA THR A 49 2.18 -6.39 25.57
C THR A 49 0.92 -5.54 25.40
N VAL A 50 -0.01 -5.56 26.36
CA VAL A 50 -1.21 -4.72 26.32
C VAL A 50 -0.81 -3.24 26.42
N ILE A 51 0.10 -2.89 27.34
CA ILE A 51 0.60 -1.54 27.47
C ILE A 51 1.26 -1.05 26.17
N LEU A 52 2.09 -1.89 25.56
CA LEU A 52 2.73 -1.58 24.27
C LEU A 52 1.69 -1.35 23.17
N ALA A 53 0.66 -2.21 23.08
CA ALA A 53 -0.40 -2.08 22.07
C ALA A 53 -1.17 -0.77 22.22
N ASP A 54 -1.54 -0.40 23.46
CA ASP A 54 -2.21 0.86 23.76
C ASP A 54 -1.33 2.07 23.41
N GLN A 55 -0.09 2.07 23.83
CA GLN A 55 0.85 3.16 23.55
C GLN A 55 1.10 3.30 22.05
N LEU A 56 1.23 2.19 21.33
CA LEU A 56 1.40 2.19 19.87
C LEU A 56 0.19 2.80 19.17
N MET A 57 -1.03 2.43 19.60
CA MET A 57 -2.28 2.98 19.06
C MET A 57 -2.38 4.50 19.29
N TYR A 58 -2.18 4.95 20.53
CA TYR A 58 -2.26 6.39 20.85
C TYR A 58 -1.17 7.20 20.15
N THR A 59 0.03 6.67 20.06
CA THR A 59 1.12 7.31 19.33
C THR A 59 0.79 7.42 17.85
N GLY A 60 0.25 6.36 17.25
CA GLY A 60 -0.24 6.34 15.86
C GLY A 60 -1.29 7.44 15.63
N TYR A 61 -2.33 7.52 16.45
CA TYR A 61 -3.36 8.55 16.35
C TYR A 61 -2.80 9.97 16.50
N LYS A 62 -1.93 10.18 17.49
CA LYS A 62 -1.29 11.48 17.72
C LYS A 62 -0.52 11.97 16.49
N PHE A 63 0.28 11.11 15.88
CA PHE A 63 1.10 11.50 14.73
C PHE A 63 0.31 11.55 13.43
N ALA A 64 -0.69 10.69 13.25
CA ALA A 64 -1.61 10.77 12.10
C ALA A 64 -2.39 12.10 12.12
N THR A 65 -2.86 12.54 13.30
CA THR A 65 -3.54 13.83 13.46
C THR A 65 -2.59 15.00 13.18
N LYS A 66 -1.33 14.92 13.66
CA LYS A 66 -0.33 15.97 13.40
C LYS A 66 0.09 16.06 11.93
N ALA A 67 0.12 14.92 11.24
CA ALA A 67 0.43 14.87 9.81
C ALA A 67 -0.64 15.55 8.96
N GLY A 68 -1.91 15.61 9.44
CA GLY A 68 -3.00 16.30 8.74
C GLY A 68 -3.28 15.69 7.36
N MET A 69 -3.26 14.35 7.25
CA MET A 69 -3.47 13.66 5.97
C MET A 69 -4.85 13.97 5.41
N SER A 70 -4.88 14.47 4.18
CA SER A 70 -6.10 14.76 3.42
C SER A 70 -6.09 13.99 2.11
N VAL A 71 -7.27 13.65 1.61
CA VAL A 71 -7.44 13.03 0.27
C VAL A 71 -8.07 14.06 -0.64
N THR A 72 -7.40 14.35 -1.75
CA THR A 72 -7.88 15.26 -2.79
C THR A 72 -8.23 14.48 -4.07
N VAL A 73 -8.94 15.13 -4.99
CA VAL A 73 -9.25 14.54 -6.30
C VAL A 73 -7.95 14.27 -7.09
N HIS A 74 -6.92 15.08 -6.89
CA HIS A 74 -5.62 14.92 -7.54
C HIS A 74 -4.84 13.69 -7.05
N ASP A 75 -5.15 13.16 -5.86
CA ASP A 75 -4.52 11.96 -5.33
C ASP A 75 -5.04 10.69 -6.02
N MET A 76 -6.19 10.79 -6.72
CA MET A 76 -6.81 9.70 -7.46
C MET A 76 -6.25 9.65 -8.89
N LEU A 77 -5.07 9.05 -9.05
CA LEU A 77 -4.46 8.89 -10.35
C LEU A 77 -5.09 7.74 -11.13
N VAL A 78 -5.46 8.00 -12.38
CA VAL A 78 -5.92 6.98 -13.31
C VAL A 78 -4.72 6.50 -14.11
N PRO A 79 -4.34 5.21 -14.05
CA PRO A 79 -3.20 4.70 -14.81
C PRO A 79 -3.47 4.78 -16.31
N ALA A 80 -2.45 5.15 -17.09
CA ALA A 80 -2.57 5.24 -18.55
C ALA A 80 -2.90 3.87 -19.18
N GLU A 81 -2.40 2.79 -18.59
CA GLU A 81 -2.63 1.40 -19.01
C GLU A 81 -4.10 0.95 -18.86
N LYS A 82 -4.95 1.71 -18.16
CA LYS A 82 -6.34 1.34 -17.89
C LYS A 82 -7.15 1.12 -19.16
N ILE A 83 -6.95 1.98 -20.16
CA ILE A 83 -7.71 1.91 -21.43
C ILE A 83 -7.39 0.60 -22.16
N ASP A 84 -6.11 0.24 -22.23
CA ASP A 84 -5.67 -0.98 -22.90
C ASP A 84 -6.14 -2.23 -22.15
N LEU A 85 -6.06 -2.23 -20.82
CA LEU A 85 -6.52 -3.35 -19.98
C LEU A 85 -8.04 -3.59 -20.09
N ILE A 86 -8.83 -2.52 -20.20
CA ILE A 86 -10.28 -2.62 -20.42
C ILE A 86 -10.56 -3.15 -21.82
N SER A 87 -9.88 -2.63 -22.86
CA SER A 87 -10.07 -3.09 -24.24
C SER A 87 -9.72 -4.57 -24.40
N ASP A 88 -8.67 -5.05 -23.73
CA ASP A 88 -8.31 -6.46 -23.73
C ASP A 88 -9.39 -7.32 -23.04
N ALA A 89 -9.90 -6.86 -21.90
CA ALA A 89 -10.98 -7.55 -21.18
C ALA A 89 -12.27 -7.61 -22.03
N ASP A 90 -12.66 -6.52 -22.68
CA ASP A 90 -13.81 -6.47 -23.56
C ASP A 90 -13.69 -7.45 -24.73
N ARG A 91 -12.48 -7.59 -25.30
CA ARG A 91 -12.20 -8.55 -26.37
C ARG A 91 -12.35 -9.99 -25.87
N GLU A 92 -11.79 -10.32 -24.69
CA GLU A 92 -11.97 -11.64 -24.08
C GLU A 92 -13.46 -11.94 -23.79
N VAL A 93 -14.23 -10.96 -23.31
CA VAL A 93 -15.67 -11.11 -23.07
C VAL A 93 -16.41 -11.39 -24.38
N LEU A 94 -16.07 -10.68 -25.47
CA LEU A 94 -16.70 -10.89 -26.76
C LEU A 94 -16.44 -12.31 -27.30
N GLU A 95 -15.26 -12.87 -27.08
CA GLU A 95 -14.94 -14.26 -27.43
C GLU A 95 -15.85 -15.25 -26.67
N ILE A 96 -16.07 -15.02 -25.36
CA ILE A 96 -16.95 -15.87 -24.55
C ILE A 96 -18.41 -15.76 -25.01
N GLU A 97 -18.86 -14.55 -25.37
CA GLU A 97 -20.21 -14.35 -25.95
C GLU A 97 -20.39 -15.11 -27.28
N ASN A 98 -19.38 -15.10 -28.13
CA ASN A 98 -19.38 -15.86 -29.38
C ASN A 98 -19.43 -17.39 -29.13
N GLN A 99 -18.67 -17.87 -28.13
CA GLN A 99 -18.71 -19.29 -27.73
C GLN A 99 -20.09 -19.68 -27.20
N TYR A 100 -20.73 -18.82 -26.42
CA TYR A 100 -22.08 -19.04 -25.92
C TYR A 100 -23.10 -19.05 -27.05
N SER A 101 -23.05 -18.10 -27.97
CA SER A 101 -23.94 -18.03 -29.14
C SER A 101 -23.79 -19.25 -30.07
N SER A 102 -22.61 -19.84 -30.11
CA SER A 102 -22.31 -21.07 -30.87
C SER A 102 -22.66 -22.36 -30.10
N GLY A 103 -23.20 -22.25 -28.87
CA GLY A 103 -23.58 -23.41 -28.05
C GLY A 103 -22.41 -24.17 -27.44
N LEU A 104 -21.21 -23.62 -27.46
CA LEU A 104 -19.97 -24.25 -26.91
C LEU A 104 -19.88 -24.14 -25.39
N VAL A 105 -20.52 -23.16 -24.79
CA VAL A 105 -20.54 -22.95 -23.32
C VAL A 105 -21.97 -22.73 -22.85
N THR A 106 -22.24 -23.15 -21.61
CA THR A 106 -23.53 -22.94 -20.95
C THR A 106 -23.66 -21.51 -20.41
N GLN A 107 -24.89 -21.07 -20.08
CA GLN A 107 -25.12 -19.76 -19.47
C GLN A 107 -24.35 -19.56 -18.16
N GLY A 108 -24.27 -20.61 -17.32
CA GLY A 108 -23.54 -20.55 -16.06
C GLY A 108 -22.01 -20.44 -16.26
N GLU A 109 -21.47 -21.16 -17.23
CA GLU A 109 -20.04 -21.06 -17.58
C GLU A 109 -19.70 -19.69 -18.16
N ARG A 110 -20.56 -19.16 -19.06
CA ARG A 110 -20.42 -17.78 -19.59
C ARG A 110 -20.34 -16.78 -18.46
N TYR A 111 -21.31 -16.80 -17.54
CA TYR A 111 -21.36 -15.88 -16.39
C TYR A 111 -20.08 -15.95 -15.56
N ASN A 112 -19.65 -17.15 -15.17
CA ASN A 112 -18.46 -17.33 -14.36
C ASN A 112 -17.18 -16.84 -15.08
N LYS A 113 -17.04 -17.14 -16.38
CA LYS A 113 -15.89 -16.68 -17.18
C LYS A 113 -15.85 -15.16 -17.30
N VAL A 114 -17.00 -14.51 -17.53
CA VAL A 114 -17.08 -13.04 -17.63
C VAL A 114 -16.72 -12.37 -16.30
N VAL A 115 -17.25 -12.90 -15.18
CA VAL A 115 -16.91 -12.40 -13.83
C VAL A 115 -15.40 -12.54 -13.56
N ASP A 116 -14.80 -13.68 -13.93
CA ASP A 116 -13.36 -13.90 -13.77
C ASP A 116 -12.51 -12.94 -14.62
N ILE A 117 -12.92 -12.69 -15.87
CA ILE A 117 -12.23 -11.74 -16.75
C ILE A 117 -12.23 -10.34 -16.14
N TRP A 118 -13.40 -9.85 -15.68
CA TRP A 118 -13.49 -8.53 -15.07
C TRP A 118 -12.78 -8.46 -13.70
N GLY A 119 -12.81 -9.53 -12.90
CA GLY A 119 -12.04 -9.63 -11.66
C GLY A 119 -10.54 -9.47 -11.92
N ARG A 120 -9.99 -10.24 -12.86
CA ARG A 120 -8.57 -10.13 -13.25
C ARG A 120 -8.21 -8.77 -13.85
N ALA A 121 -9.10 -8.17 -14.64
CA ALA A 121 -8.88 -6.82 -15.17
C ALA A 121 -8.86 -5.78 -14.04
N GLY A 122 -9.77 -5.88 -13.07
CA GLY A 122 -9.80 -5.03 -11.88
C GLY A 122 -8.49 -5.11 -11.08
N ASP A 123 -8.01 -6.31 -10.81
CA ASP A 123 -6.74 -6.53 -10.10
C ASP A 123 -5.54 -5.94 -10.85
N LYS A 124 -5.46 -6.14 -12.17
CA LYS A 124 -4.39 -5.56 -13.00
C LYS A 124 -4.40 -4.04 -12.99
N ILE A 125 -5.59 -3.42 -13.04
CA ILE A 125 -5.75 -1.95 -12.98
C ILE A 125 -5.36 -1.43 -11.59
N ALA A 126 -5.76 -2.12 -10.52
CA ALA A 126 -5.37 -1.77 -9.16
C ALA A 126 -3.86 -1.85 -8.96
N ASP A 127 -3.22 -2.90 -9.45
CA ASP A 127 -1.77 -3.06 -9.40
C ASP A 127 -1.03 -1.98 -10.21
N ALA A 128 -1.54 -1.62 -11.39
CA ALA A 128 -0.99 -0.54 -12.22
C ALA A 128 -1.10 0.81 -11.50
N MET A 129 -2.25 1.09 -10.89
CA MET A 129 -2.48 2.29 -10.10
C MET A 129 -1.53 2.36 -8.89
N MET A 130 -1.41 1.28 -8.12
CA MET A 130 -0.53 1.22 -6.96
C MET A 130 0.95 1.39 -7.35
N ARG A 131 1.38 0.82 -8.47
CA ARG A 131 2.74 1.04 -9.00
C ARG A 131 2.99 2.51 -9.34
N GLN A 132 2.01 3.18 -9.95
CA GLN A 132 2.11 4.59 -10.31
C GLN A 132 2.09 5.51 -9.08
N LEU A 133 1.27 5.17 -8.06
CA LEU A 133 1.16 5.92 -6.82
C LEU A 133 2.36 5.73 -5.88
N LYS A 134 3.15 4.67 -6.06
CA LYS A 134 4.27 4.33 -5.16
C LYS A 134 5.40 5.33 -5.20
N GLU A 135 5.67 5.89 -6.36
CA GLU A 135 6.81 6.77 -6.60
C GLU A 135 6.35 8.10 -7.17
N GLU A 136 6.92 9.18 -6.67
CA GLU A 136 6.72 10.52 -7.22
C GLU A 136 8.05 11.16 -7.59
N VAL A 137 8.02 12.03 -8.60
CA VAL A 137 9.20 12.79 -9.04
C VAL A 137 9.44 13.92 -8.06
N VAL A 138 10.68 14.08 -7.62
CA VAL A 138 11.10 15.16 -6.73
C VAL A 138 11.21 16.46 -7.52
N PHE A 139 10.54 17.51 -7.03
CA PHE A 139 10.66 18.86 -7.57
C PHE A 139 11.52 19.72 -6.64
N GLY A 140 12.44 20.49 -7.20
CA GLY A 140 13.24 21.46 -6.48
C GLY A 140 12.41 22.70 -6.06
N GLN A 141 13.00 23.57 -5.24
CA GLN A 141 12.36 24.83 -4.82
C GLN A 141 12.03 25.77 -5.99
N ASP A 142 12.69 25.60 -7.12
CA ASP A 142 12.49 26.32 -8.38
C ASP A 142 11.36 25.70 -9.25
N GLY A 143 10.67 24.68 -8.77
CA GLY A 143 9.61 23.96 -9.49
C GLY A 143 10.12 23.06 -10.62
N LYS A 144 11.43 22.89 -10.78
CA LYS A 144 12.01 22.00 -11.78
C LYS A 144 12.22 20.59 -11.19
N LYS A 145 12.16 19.59 -12.06
CA LYS A 145 12.45 18.20 -11.69
C LYS A 145 13.93 18.09 -11.28
N VAL A 146 14.17 17.49 -10.12
CA VAL A 146 15.51 17.16 -9.67
C VAL A 146 15.97 15.92 -10.43
N LYS A 147 17.22 15.94 -10.92
CA LYS A 147 17.82 14.80 -11.62
C LYS A 147 18.83 14.12 -10.72
N ASP A 148 18.94 12.80 -10.87
CA ASP A 148 19.99 12.02 -10.22
C ASP A 148 21.34 12.21 -10.93
N GLU A 149 22.42 11.61 -10.38
CA GLU A 149 23.76 11.65 -10.94
C GLU A 149 23.84 11.06 -12.37
N LYS A 150 22.83 10.28 -12.79
CA LYS A 150 22.76 9.66 -14.12
C LYS A 150 21.88 10.45 -15.09
N GLY A 151 21.33 11.60 -14.68
CA GLY A 151 20.49 12.45 -15.49
C GLY A 151 19.01 12.05 -15.59
N ASN A 152 18.57 11.02 -14.84
CA ASN A 152 17.17 10.64 -14.76
C ASN A 152 16.42 11.49 -13.72
N ASP A 153 15.09 11.59 -13.84
CA ASP A 153 14.27 12.24 -12.82
C ASP A 153 14.41 11.52 -11.49
N LEU A 154 14.83 12.25 -10.44
CA LEU A 154 14.95 11.70 -9.09
C LEU A 154 13.56 11.34 -8.58
N LYS A 155 13.39 10.10 -8.15
CA LYS A 155 12.14 9.58 -7.59
C LYS A 155 12.28 9.35 -6.10
N GLN A 156 11.20 9.60 -5.37
CA GLN A 156 11.08 9.27 -3.94
C GLN A 156 9.81 8.47 -3.70
N GLU A 157 9.72 7.83 -2.53
CA GLU A 157 8.45 7.23 -2.09
C GLU A 157 7.38 8.31 -2.01
N SER A 158 6.22 8.02 -2.58
CA SER A 158 5.12 8.97 -2.63
C SER A 158 4.49 9.20 -1.25
N PHE A 159 4.19 10.46 -0.95
CA PHE A 159 3.37 10.86 0.19
C PHE A 159 1.88 10.90 -0.14
N ASN A 160 1.45 10.27 -1.23
CA ASN A 160 0.04 10.17 -1.57
C ASN A 160 -0.74 9.46 -0.45
N ALA A 161 -1.77 10.13 0.08
CA ALA A 161 -2.53 9.63 1.22
C ALA A 161 -3.24 8.30 0.94
N ILE A 162 -3.73 8.10 -0.28
CA ILE A 162 -4.39 6.85 -0.72
C ILE A 162 -3.38 5.70 -0.73
N TYR A 163 -2.19 5.94 -1.32
CA TYR A 163 -1.12 4.96 -1.34
C TYR A 163 -0.70 4.57 0.08
N MET A 164 -0.45 5.55 0.94
CA MET A 164 -0.04 5.31 2.33
C MET A 164 -1.06 4.50 3.12
N MET A 165 -2.36 4.76 2.96
CA MET A 165 -3.42 3.99 3.62
C MET A 165 -3.48 2.55 3.12
N ALA A 166 -3.40 2.32 1.81
CA ALA A 166 -3.44 1.00 1.22
C ALA A 166 -2.17 0.18 1.52
N ASP A 167 -0.99 0.78 1.37
CA ASP A 167 0.30 0.10 1.59
C ASP A 167 0.55 -0.25 3.07
N SER A 168 0.09 0.59 4.00
CA SER A 168 0.16 0.31 5.43
C SER A 168 -0.75 -0.84 5.88
N GLY A 169 -1.77 -1.16 5.09
CA GLY A 169 -2.79 -2.15 5.45
C GLY A 169 -3.84 -1.61 6.41
N ALA A 170 -3.95 -0.28 6.55
CA ALA A 170 -4.96 0.36 7.39
C ALA A 170 -6.35 0.25 6.75
N ARG A 171 -6.42 0.25 5.40
CA ARG A 171 -7.67 0.13 4.66
C ARG A 171 -7.46 -0.46 3.26
#